data_5dd25ffcd4cb15c889ba12190d37df4d
#
_entry.id   5dd25ffcd4cb15c889ba12190d37df4d
#
_cell.length_a   1.000
_cell.length_b   1.000
_cell.length_c   1.000
_cell.angle_alpha   90.00
_cell.angle_beta   90.00
_cell.angle_gamma   90.00
#
_symmetry.space_group_name_H-M   'P 1'
#
loop_
_entity.id
_entity.type
_entity.pdbx_description
1 polymer ?
#
loop_
_entity_poly.entity_id
_entity_poly.type
_entity_poly.pdbx_seq_one_letter_code
_entity_poly.pdbx_strand_id
1 'polypeptide(L)'
;MLEVSEEAIQNALGASYVQDDSFVPIKKIAKGNEEKEAQLLTIPGVMLNDSQDRVYPLGAAAGHLTGYVQAVTAEDLEKLENKGYHANSVIGRSGLEQAYEEELRPVDGTRIIIADETGNTIETLAYQPAQNGKDVRVTIDAEVQKTAYDQFAQDPEQAAAMNPKTGEVLALVSTPGYDPNEFVLGMSDARWNALNEDASNPLMNRFVNTWVPGSTFKGITAAVGVDAGIINPDENLGYVGLSWQKDASWEIIM
;
A
#
# COMPACT_ATOMS: atom_id res chain seq x y z
N MET A 1 17.49 12.12 -14.26
CA MET A 1 16.29 12.13 -15.13
C MET A 1 15.34 10.97 -14.81
N LEU A 2 15.68 9.69 -15.05
CA LEU A 2 14.84 8.52 -14.75
C LEU A 2 15.33 7.65 -13.59
N GLU A 3 16.50 7.92 -13.01
CA GLU A 3 17.14 7.10 -11.96
C GLU A 3 17.26 5.62 -12.36
N VAL A 4 17.54 5.36 -13.61
CA VAL A 4 17.81 4.04 -14.17
C VAL A 4 19.29 3.96 -14.52
N SER A 5 19.97 2.90 -14.08
CA SER A 5 21.37 2.71 -14.39
C SER A 5 21.55 2.34 -15.87
N GLU A 6 22.71 2.69 -16.46
CA GLU A 6 23.05 2.31 -17.81
C GLU A 6 23.09 0.78 -17.97
N GLU A 7 23.57 0.08 -16.95
CA GLU A 7 23.59 -1.37 -16.91
C GLU A 7 22.20 -1.98 -17.01
N ALA A 8 21.22 -1.42 -16.27
CA ALA A 8 19.83 -1.88 -16.32
C ALA A 8 19.22 -1.68 -17.72
N ILE A 9 19.53 -0.55 -18.38
CA ILE A 9 19.08 -0.29 -19.76
C ILE A 9 19.73 -1.29 -20.71
N GLN A 10 21.05 -1.49 -20.62
CA GLN A 10 21.77 -2.42 -21.48
C GLN A 10 21.29 -3.87 -21.30
N ASN A 11 21.02 -4.30 -20.07
CA ASN A 11 20.48 -5.63 -19.79
C ASN A 11 19.08 -5.81 -20.39
N ALA A 12 18.22 -4.79 -20.30
CA ALA A 12 16.90 -4.84 -20.91
C ALA A 12 16.96 -4.91 -22.44
N LEU A 13 17.82 -4.12 -23.05
CA LEU A 13 18.01 -4.11 -24.51
C LEU A 13 18.73 -5.36 -25.03
N GLY A 14 19.61 -5.97 -24.22
CA GLY A 14 20.37 -7.17 -24.57
C GLY A 14 19.64 -8.49 -24.41
N ALA A 15 18.37 -8.48 -24.00
CA ALA A 15 17.59 -9.70 -23.82
C ALA A 15 17.40 -10.44 -25.16
N SER A 16 17.50 -11.76 -25.16
CA SER A 16 17.53 -12.59 -26.38
C SER A 16 16.29 -12.51 -27.28
N TYR A 17 15.18 -12.01 -26.74
CA TYR A 17 13.91 -11.81 -27.49
C TYR A 17 13.77 -10.40 -28.07
N VAL A 18 14.69 -9.47 -27.75
CA VAL A 18 14.67 -8.09 -28.26
C VAL A 18 15.22 -8.03 -29.66
N GLN A 19 14.50 -7.37 -30.56
CA GLN A 19 14.89 -7.09 -31.95
C GLN A 19 15.03 -5.58 -32.14
N ASP A 20 15.60 -5.16 -33.26
CA ASP A 20 15.90 -3.74 -33.55
C ASP A 20 14.66 -2.82 -33.51
N ASP A 21 13.47 -3.35 -33.75
CA ASP A 21 12.20 -2.65 -33.74
C ASP A 21 11.34 -2.92 -32.50
N SER A 22 11.88 -3.65 -31.52
CA SER A 22 11.14 -3.99 -30.30
C SER A 22 10.94 -2.77 -29.42
N PHE A 23 9.71 -2.60 -28.90
CA PHE A 23 9.49 -1.71 -27.77
C PHE A 23 9.91 -2.38 -26.47
N VAL A 24 10.96 -1.85 -25.84
CA VAL A 24 11.52 -2.37 -24.57
C VAL A 24 11.14 -1.45 -23.41
N PRO A 25 10.25 -1.90 -22.49
CA PRO A 25 9.88 -1.10 -21.32
C PRO A 25 11.09 -0.90 -20.39
N ILE A 26 11.48 0.34 -20.15
CA ILE A 26 12.61 0.68 -19.26
C ILE A 26 12.14 1.19 -17.92
N LYS A 27 11.15 2.10 -17.90
CA LYS A 27 10.68 2.73 -16.65
C LYS A 27 9.28 3.26 -16.82
N LYS A 28 8.48 3.12 -15.77
CA LYS A 28 7.19 3.80 -15.66
C LYS A 28 7.39 5.18 -15.05
N ILE A 29 6.64 6.15 -15.52
CA ILE A 29 6.59 7.51 -14.97
C ILE A 29 5.13 7.92 -14.76
N ALA A 30 4.89 8.73 -13.72
CA ALA A 30 3.57 9.31 -13.53
C ALA A 30 3.25 10.29 -14.67
N LYS A 31 2.03 10.21 -15.21
CA LYS A 31 1.53 11.11 -16.27
C LYS A 31 1.30 12.51 -15.71
N GLY A 32 1.48 13.52 -16.56
CA GLY A 32 1.18 14.92 -16.25
C GLY A 32 2.39 15.76 -15.89
N ASN A 33 3.60 15.24 -16.02
CA ASN A 33 4.82 16.04 -15.98
C ASN A 33 5.29 16.34 -17.42
N GLU A 34 4.61 17.29 -18.07
CA GLU A 34 4.85 17.66 -19.47
C GLU A 34 6.32 18.02 -19.75
N GLU A 35 7.01 18.69 -18.81
CA GLU A 35 8.42 19.06 -18.97
C GLU A 35 9.29 17.80 -19.03
N LYS A 36 9.09 16.85 -18.13
CA LYS A 36 9.82 15.57 -18.09
C LYS A 36 9.53 14.72 -19.31
N GLU A 37 8.26 14.63 -19.71
CA GLU A 37 7.85 13.90 -20.91
C GLU A 37 8.49 14.50 -22.17
N ALA A 38 8.47 15.84 -22.31
CA ALA A 38 9.12 16.54 -23.42
C ALA A 38 10.63 16.30 -23.45
N GLN A 39 11.31 16.35 -22.30
CA GLN A 39 12.74 16.08 -22.20
C GLN A 39 13.08 14.62 -22.63
N LEU A 40 12.27 13.65 -22.25
CA LEU A 40 12.48 12.24 -22.61
C LEU A 40 12.35 12.04 -24.13
N LEU A 41 11.36 12.67 -24.74
CA LEU A 41 11.11 12.57 -26.18
C LEU A 41 12.20 13.27 -27.05
N THR A 42 13.10 14.05 -26.46
CA THR A 42 14.29 14.56 -27.17
C THR A 42 15.39 13.51 -27.39
N ILE A 43 15.33 12.39 -26.65
CA ILE A 43 16.33 11.34 -26.73
C ILE A 43 15.98 10.40 -27.91
N PRO A 44 16.87 10.24 -28.90
CA PRO A 44 16.59 9.36 -30.04
C PRO A 44 16.31 7.93 -29.58
N GLY A 45 15.25 7.32 -30.13
CA GLY A 45 14.84 5.95 -29.80
C GLY A 45 13.99 5.82 -28.55
N VAL A 46 13.76 6.91 -27.79
CA VAL A 46 12.83 6.90 -26.66
C VAL A 46 11.41 7.16 -27.12
N MET A 47 10.50 6.31 -26.67
CA MET A 47 9.06 6.42 -26.90
C MET A 47 8.33 6.37 -25.55
N LEU A 48 7.17 7.05 -25.47
CA LEU A 48 6.26 6.98 -24.33
C LEU A 48 5.00 6.25 -24.74
N ASN A 49 4.63 5.23 -24.00
CA ASN A 49 3.36 4.51 -24.16
C ASN A 49 2.53 4.66 -22.90
N ASP A 50 1.23 4.91 -23.07
CA ASP A 50 0.29 4.92 -21.96
C ASP A 50 0.10 3.50 -21.39
N SER A 51 0.19 3.37 -20.08
CA SER A 51 -0.20 2.16 -19.34
C SER A 51 -1.21 2.52 -18.24
N GLN A 52 -2.07 1.57 -17.93
CA GLN A 52 -2.99 1.70 -16.78
C GLN A 52 -2.38 0.97 -15.59
N ASP A 53 -2.13 1.69 -14.54
CA ASP A 53 -1.54 1.16 -13.32
C ASP A 53 -2.33 1.62 -12.10
N ARG A 54 -2.11 0.94 -10.97
CA ARG A 54 -2.68 1.32 -9.69
C ARG A 54 -2.11 2.66 -9.24
N VAL A 55 -2.96 3.55 -8.73
CA VAL A 55 -2.57 4.85 -8.17
C VAL A 55 -3.05 4.95 -6.73
N TYR A 56 -2.19 5.43 -5.85
CA TYR A 56 -2.47 5.61 -4.42
C TYR A 56 -2.49 7.11 -4.09
N PRO A 57 -3.66 7.76 -4.12
CA PRO A 57 -3.76 9.22 -4.00
C PRO A 57 -3.28 9.80 -2.67
N LEU A 58 -3.34 9.02 -1.58
CA LEU A 58 -2.89 9.43 -0.26
C LEU A 58 -1.38 9.20 -0.05
N GLY A 59 -0.69 8.54 -0.99
CA GLY A 59 0.74 8.30 -0.92
C GLY A 59 1.17 7.68 0.41
N ALA A 60 2.22 8.22 1.02
CA ALA A 60 2.75 7.72 2.29
C ALA A 60 1.77 7.79 3.47
N ALA A 61 0.77 8.68 3.42
CA ALA A 61 -0.21 8.80 4.49
C ALA A 61 -1.11 7.55 4.64
N ALA A 62 -1.24 6.74 3.59
CA ALA A 62 -2.00 5.51 3.63
C ALA A 62 -1.20 4.28 3.15
N GLY A 63 0.10 4.39 2.94
CA GLY A 63 0.94 3.33 2.37
C GLY A 63 0.83 2.01 3.11
N HIS A 64 0.88 2.02 4.43
CA HIS A 64 0.71 0.83 5.24
C HIS A 64 -0.72 0.28 5.27
N LEU A 65 -1.71 1.15 5.11
CA LEU A 65 -3.12 0.77 5.08
C LEU A 65 -3.50 0.15 3.74
N THR A 66 -3.22 0.85 2.64
CA THR A 66 -3.55 0.37 1.31
C THR A 66 -2.63 -0.78 0.89
N GLY A 67 -1.38 -0.72 1.27
CA GLY A 67 -0.35 -1.57 0.71
C GLY A 67 -0.03 -1.15 -0.73
N TYR A 68 0.53 -2.07 -1.51
CA TYR A 68 0.89 -1.85 -2.91
C TYR A 68 0.76 -3.14 -3.72
N VAL A 69 0.63 -2.98 -5.02
CA VAL A 69 0.70 -4.08 -5.98
C VAL A 69 2.08 -4.13 -6.64
N GLN A 70 2.51 -5.33 -7.02
CA GLN A 70 3.76 -5.55 -7.75
C GLN A 70 3.59 -6.73 -8.71
N ALA A 71 4.43 -6.78 -9.74
CA ALA A 71 4.46 -7.93 -10.64
C ALA A 71 4.72 -9.23 -9.86
N VAL A 72 4.09 -10.31 -10.30
CA VAL A 72 4.33 -11.64 -9.75
C VAL A 72 5.76 -12.08 -10.04
N THR A 73 6.37 -12.79 -9.10
CA THR A 73 7.67 -13.43 -9.24
C THR A 73 7.52 -14.88 -9.72
N ALA A 74 8.60 -15.53 -10.12
CA ALA A 74 8.59 -16.95 -10.42
C ALA A 74 8.14 -17.79 -9.22
N GLU A 75 8.57 -17.41 -8.00
CA GLU A 75 8.16 -18.06 -6.75
C GLU A 75 6.66 -17.88 -6.47
N ASP A 76 6.09 -16.69 -6.77
CA ASP A 76 4.65 -16.47 -6.66
C ASP A 76 3.87 -17.40 -7.61
N LEU A 77 4.34 -17.55 -8.84
CA LEU A 77 3.69 -18.43 -9.83
C LEU A 77 3.69 -19.89 -9.39
N GLU A 78 4.77 -20.36 -8.77
CA GLU A 78 4.84 -21.71 -8.17
C GLU A 78 3.81 -21.87 -7.02
N LYS A 79 3.75 -20.89 -6.11
CA LYS A 79 2.83 -20.92 -4.96
C LYS A 79 1.36 -20.76 -5.34
N LEU A 80 1.10 -20.05 -6.43
CA LEU A 80 -0.23 -19.69 -6.91
C LEU A 80 -0.64 -20.50 -8.15
N GLU A 81 0.00 -21.65 -8.37
CA GLU A 81 -0.34 -22.57 -9.46
C GLU A 81 -1.85 -22.84 -9.48
N ASN A 82 -2.43 -22.81 -10.66
CA ASN A 82 -3.88 -23.02 -10.89
C ASN A 82 -4.81 -21.93 -10.30
N LYS A 83 -4.28 -20.82 -9.78
CA LYS A 83 -5.09 -19.69 -9.32
C LYS A 83 -5.30 -18.60 -10.38
N GLY A 84 -4.89 -18.85 -11.63
CA GLY A 84 -5.10 -17.94 -12.77
C GLY A 84 -4.10 -16.77 -12.81
N TYR A 85 -2.94 -16.90 -12.17
CA TYR A 85 -1.84 -15.96 -12.34
C TYR A 85 -0.92 -16.38 -13.48
N HIS A 86 -0.36 -15.41 -14.17
CA HIS A 86 0.65 -15.58 -15.23
C HIS A 86 1.74 -14.51 -15.11
N ALA A 87 2.80 -14.62 -15.90
CA ALA A 87 4.00 -13.78 -15.79
C ALA A 87 3.74 -12.26 -15.83
N ASN A 88 2.64 -11.82 -16.45
CA ASN A 88 2.27 -10.41 -16.55
C ASN A 88 1.25 -9.98 -15.47
N SER A 89 0.86 -10.87 -14.58
CA SER A 89 -0.06 -10.54 -13.49
C SER A 89 0.63 -9.65 -12.46
N VAL A 90 -0.20 -8.87 -11.74
CA VAL A 90 0.21 -8.15 -10.54
C VAL A 90 -0.49 -8.76 -9.33
N ILE A 91 0.10 -8.62 -8.14
CA ILE A 91 -0.43 -9.14 -6.90
C ILE A 91 -0.26 -8.12 -5.78
N GLY A 92 -1.23 -8.03 -4.88
CA GLY A 92 -1.14 -7.23 -3.66
C GLY A 92 -0.10 -7.80 -2.70
N ARG A 93 0.85 -6.96 -2.30
CA ARG A 93 1.99 -7.37 -1.44
C ARG A 93 1.75 -7.11 0.04
N SER A 94 0.90 -6.17 0.37
CA SER A 94 0.60 -5.79 1.76
C SER A 94 -0.73 -5.06 1.87
N GLY A 95 -1.16 -4.76 3.10
CA GLY A 95 -2.32 -3.93 3.37
C GLY A 95 -3.62 -4.45 2.78
N LEU A 96 -4.49 -3.53 2.38
CA LEU A 96 -5.78 -3.85 1.77
C LEU A 96 -5.62 -4.53 0.40
N GLU A 97 -4.59 -4.16 -0.38
CA GLU A 97 -4.32 -4.83 -1.67
C GLU A 97 -4.08 -6.33 -1.49
N GLN A 98 -3.35 -6.74 -0.45
CA GLN A 98 -3.13 -8.15 -0.15
C GLN A 98 -4.36 -8.80 0.49
N ALA A 99 -5.00 -8.11 1.44
CA ALA A 99 -6.12 -8.66 2.20
C ALA A 99 -7.36 -8.93 1.32
N TYR A 100 -7.55 -8.12 0.28
CA TYR A 100 -8.67 -8.18 -0.65
C TYR A 100 -8.24 -8.52 -2.08
N GLU A 101 -7.12 -9.24 -2.23
CA GLU A 101 -6.59 -9.63 -3.53
C GLU A 101 -7.62 -10.38 -4.39
N GLU A 102 -8.42 -11.27 -3.80
CA GLU A 102 -9.42 -12.05 -4.54
C GLU A 102 -10.56 -11.17 -5.09
N GLU A 103 -10.92 -10.11 -4.38
CA GLU A 103 -11.94 -9.16 -4.81
C GLU A 103 -11.39 -8.13 -5.81
N LEU A 104 -10.19 -7.62 -5.54
CA LEU A 104 -9.58 -6.54 -6.32
C LEU A 104 -8.99 -7.01 -7.64
N ARG A 105 -8.62 -8.29 -7.73
CA ARG A 105 -7.99 -8.85 -8.92
C ARG A 105 -8.98 -8.98 -10.08
N PRO A 106 -8.62 -8.51 -11.30
CA PRO A 106 -9.39 -8.79 -12.50
C PRO A 106 -9.28 -10.26 -12.90
N VAL A 107 -10.25 -10.74 -13.65
CA VAL A 107 -10.22 -12.04 -14.32
C VAL A 107 -9.95 -11.81 -15.80
N ASP A 108 -8.90 -12.45 -16.31
CA ASP A 108 -8.52 -12.31 -17.71
C ASP A 108 -9.56 -12.88 -18.66
N GLY A 109 -9.75 -12.19 -19.76
CA GLY A 109 -10.53 -12.72 -20.87
C GLY A 109 -9.75 -13.75 -21.68
N THR A 110 -10.46 -14.67 -22.28
CA THR A 110 -9.87 -15.70 -23.15
C THR A 110 -10.56 -15.69 -24.52
N ARG A 111 -9.78 -15.74 -25.59
CA ARG A 111 -10.28 -15.86 -26.94
C ARG A 111 -9.55 -16.97 -27.69
N ILE A 112 -10.31 -17.93 -28.20
CA ILE A 112 -9.80 -19.00 -29.06
C ILE A 112 -10.08 -18.57 -30.51
N ILE A 113 -9.03 -18.45 -31.30
CA ILE A 113 -9.12 -18.01 -32.69
C ILE A 113 -8.48 -19.01 -33.62
N ILE A 114 -8.95 -19.00 -34.89
CA ILE A 114 -8.21 -19.51 -36.04
C ILE A 114 -7.46 -18.30 -36.64
N ALA A 115 -6.16 -18.39 -36.81
CA ALA A 115 -5.33 -17.37 -37.40
C ALA A 115 -4.70 -17.86 -38.72
N ASP A 116 -4.39 -16.96 -39.61
CA ASP A 116 -3.59 -17.22 -40.80
C ASP A 116 -2.09 -17.28 -40.46
N GLU A 117 -1.25 -17.57 -41.47
CA GLU A 117 0.21 -17.67 -41.31
C GLU A 117 0.85 -16.33 -40.89
N THR A 118 0.16 -15.23 -41.01
CA THR A 118 0.63 -13.89 -40.62
C THR A 118 0.06 -13.44 -39.28
N GLY A 119 -0.73 -14.31 -38.59
CA GLY A 119 -1.28 -14.03 -37.25
C GLY A 119 -2.61 -13.27 -37.26
N ASN A 120 -3.20 -12.99 -38.44
CA ASN A 120 -4.51 -12.34 -38.51
C ASN A 120 -5.63 -13.32 -38.16
N THR A 121 -6.59 -12.84 -37.36
CA THR A 121 -7.75 -13.65 -37.00
C THR A 121 -8.64 -13.93 -38.21
N ILE A 122 -8.78 -15.19 -38.60
CA ILE A 122 -9.73 -15.65 -39.59
C ILE A 122 -11.13 -15.84 -38.97
N GLU A 123 -11.17 -16.52 -37.82
CA GLU A 123 -12.41 -16.84 -37.12
C GLU A 123 -12.19 -16.88 -35.60
N THR A 124 -13.19 -16.43 -34.84
CA THR A 124 -13.20 -16.58 -33.37
C THR A 124 -14.12 -17.74 -32.99
N LEU A 125 -13.53 -18.82 -32.47
CA LEU A 125 -14.25 -20.03 -32.07
C LEU A 125 -14.95 -19.89 -30.73
N ALA A 126 -14.31 -19.22 -29.75
CA ALA A 126 -14.86 -18.95 -28.44
C ALA A 126 -14.30 -17.65 -27.87
N TYR A 127 -15.10 -16.97 -27.07
CA TYR A 127 -14.71 -15.73 -26.42
C TYR A 127 -15.32 -15.63 -25.02
N GLN A 128 -14.48 -15.42 -24.03
CA GLN A 128 -14.86 -15.06 -22.68
C GLN A 128 -14.29 -13.67 -22.39
N PRO A 129 -15.13 -12.66 -22.11
CA PRO A 129 -14.63 -11.30 -21.83
C PRO A 129 -13.86 -11.25 -20.52
N ALA A 130 -12.88 -10.37 -20.45
CA ALA A 130 -12.23 -10.01 -19.19
C ALA A 130 -13.25 -9.37 -18.23
N GLN A 131 -13.06 -9.61 -16.94
CA GLN A 131 -13.88 -9.03 -15.87
C GLN A 131 -12.99 -8.18 -14.96
N ASN A 132 -13.41 -6.94 -14.70
CA ASN A 132 -12.73 -6.10 -13.73
C ASN A 132 -12.87 -6.69 -12.32
N GLY A 133 -11.88 -6.44 -11.48
CA GLY A 133 -12.00 -6.67 -10.04
C GLY A 133 -13.16 -5.86 -9.44
N LYS A 134 -13.53 -6.19 -8.23
CA LYS A 134 -14.58 -5.50 -7.48
C LYS A 134 -14.02 -4.36 -6.68
N ASP A 135 -14.81 -3.31 -6.50
CA ASP A 135 -14.46 -2.22 -5.59
C ASP A 135 -14.60 -2.67 -4.14
N VAL A 136 -13.62 -2.33 -3.31
CA VAL A 136 -13.65 -2.51 -1.86
C VAL A 136 -13.86 -1.16 -1.21
N ARG A 137 -15.00 -1.00 -0.54
CA ARG A 137 -15.33 0.23 0.19
C ARG A 137 -14.89 0.13 1.64
N VAL A 138 -14.14 1.12 2.09
CA VAL A 138 -13.68 1.26 3.47
C VAL A 138 -14.30 2.47 4.16
N THR A 139 -14.22 2.53 5.49
CA THR A 139 -14.76 3.64 6.31
C THR A 139 -13.73 4.73 6.57
N ILE A 140 -12.54 4.60 5.99
CA ILE A 140 -11.45 5.56 6.14
C ILE A 140 -11.85 6.91 5.55
N ASP A 141 -11.70 7.96 6.35
CA ASP A 141 -11.83 9.34 5.92
C ASP A 141 -10.46 9.87 5.47
N ALA A 142 -10.37 10.28 4.21
CA ALA A 142 -9.10 10.68 3.61
C ALA A 142 -8.47 11.92 4.28
N GLU A 143 -9.28 12.88 4.75
CA GLU A 143 -8.80 14.09 5.41
C GLU A 143 -8.31 13.77 6.83
N VAL A 144 -9.05 12.93 7.57
CA VAL A 144 -8.65 12.48 8.91
C VAL A 144 -7.37 11.65 8.82
N GLN A 145 -7.28 10.71 7.87
CA GLN A 145 -6.08 9.90 7.62
C GLN A 145 -4.85 10.77 7.35
N LYS A 146 -4.99 11.70 6.40
CA LYS A 146 -3.90 12.60 6.02
C LYS A 146 -3.50 13.53 7.17
N THR A 147 -4.47 14.12 7.86
CA THR A 147 -4.21 15.02 8.99
C THR A 147 -3.48 14.29 10.10
N ALA A 148 -3.93 13.10 10.47
CA ALA A 148 -3.27 12.29 11.49
C ALA A 148 -1.83 11.93 11.07
N TYR A 149 -1.62 11.54 9.81
CA TYR A 149 -0.29 11.26 9.29
C TYR A 149 0.63 12.49 9.37
N ASP A 150 0.17 13.64 8.91
CA ASP A 150 0.97 14.87 8.87
C ASP A 150 1.41 15.34 10.28
N GLN A 151 0.63 15.02 11.34
CA GLN A 151 1.00 15.35 12.73
C GLN A 151 2.16 14.50 13.26
N PHE A 152 2.30 13.26 12.81
CA PHE A 152 3.28 12.30 13.31
C PHE A 152 4.36 11.92 12.28
N ALA A 153 4.34 12.53 11.08
CA ALA A 153 5.14 12.07 9.93
C ALA A 153 6.65 11.89 10.21
N GLN A 154 7.19 12.61 11.17
CA GLN A 154 8.62 12.57 11.53
C GLN A 154 8.93 11.61 12.69
N ASP A 155 7.91 11.15 13.41
CA ASP A 155 8.06 10.32 14.58
C ASP A 155 7.62 8.88 14.27
N PRO A 156 8.30 7.84 14.82
CA PRO A 156 7.89 6.45 14.63
C PRO A 156 6.69 6.10 15.52
N GLU A 157 5.50 6.49 15.07
CA GLU A 157 4.25 6.44 15.82
C GLU A 157 3.18 5.64 15.08
N GLN A 158 2.08 5.37 15.78
CA GLN A 158 0.84 4.86 15.21
C GLN A 158 -0.37 5.60 15.77
N ALA A 159 -1.39 5.79 14.93
CA ALA A 159 -2.65 6.36 15.37
C ALA A 159 -3.83 5.62 14.75
N ALA A 160 -4.89 5.46 15.53
CA ALA A 160 -6.17 4.95 15.07
C ALA A 160 -7.27 5.93 15.51
N ALA A 161 -8.12 6.34 14.56
CA ALA A 161 -9.31 7.13 14.86
C ALA A 161 -10.55 6.29 14.56
N MET A 162 -11.49 6.30 15.50
CA MET A 162 -12.73 5.51 15.41
C MET A 162 -13.93 6.35 15.79
N ASN A 163 -15.03 6.16 15.09
CA ASN A 163 -16.31 6.71 15.49
C ASN A 163 -16.86 5.92 16.69
N PRO A 164 -17.00 6.52 17.88
CA PRO A 164 -17.38 5.79 19.09
C PRO A 164 -18.84 5.28 19.08
N LYS A 165 -19.68 5.79 18.17
CA LYS A 165 -21.08 5.39 18.07
C LYS A 165 -21.29 4.24 17.09
N THR A 166 -20.54 4.24 15.97
CA THR A 166 -20.73 3.26 14.89
C THR A 166 -19.66 2.17 14.89
N GLY A 167 -18.51 2.43 15.52
CA GLY A 167 -17.33 1.55 15.46
C GLY A 167 -16.54 1.67 14.15
N GLU A 168 -16.93 2.56 13.24
CA GLU A 168 -16.22 2.78 11.98
C GLU A 168 -14.82 3.31 12.23
N VAL A 169 -13.83 2.69 11.59
CA VAL A 169 -12.44 3.15 11.63
C VAL A 169 -12.27 4.25 10.59
N LEU A 170 -11.96 5.46 11.05
CA LEU A 170 -11.82 6.66 10.22
C LEU A 170 -10.37 6.91 9.78
N ALA A 171 -9.40 6.45 10.56
CA ALA A 171 -8.00 6.49 10.20
C ALA A 171 -7.21 5.36 10.86
N LEU A 172 -6.20 4.84 10.14
CA LEU A 172 -5.17 3.95 10.63
C LEU A 172 -3.84 4.41 10.06
N VAL A 173 -3.00 4.99 10.92
CA VAL A 173 -1.75 5.62 10.54
C VAL A 173 -0.57 4.86 11.14
N SER A 174 0.48 4.69 10.36
CA SER A 174 1.80 4.22 10.79
C SER A 174 2.85 5.15 10.21
N THR A 175 3.67 5.78 11.05
CA THR A 175 4.70 6.75 10.65
C THR A 175 6.09 6.31 11.13
N PRO A 176 7.15 6.74 10.43
CA PRO A 176 7.08 7.23 9.06
C PRO A 176 6.54 6.16 8.12
N GLY A 177 5.99 6.58 6.99
CA GLY A 177 5.45 5.69 5.95
C GLY A 177 6.30 5.68 4.69
N TYR A 178 5.87 4.88 3.73
CA TYR A 178 6.40 4.84 2.37
C TYR A 178 5.30 5.16 1.36
N ASP A 179 5.67 5.73 0.21
CA ASP A 179 4.71 5.97 -0.87
C ASP A 179 4.54 4.69 -1.73
N PRO A 180 3.36 4.05 -1.73
CA PRO A 180 3.11 2.85 -2.54
C PRO A 180 3.28 3.09 -4.04
N ASN A 181 3.12 4.33 -4.52
CA ASN A 181 3.32 4.66 -5.93
C ASN A 181 4.77 4.41 -6.39
N GLU A 182 5.76 4.54 -5.48
CA GLU A 182 7.17 4.25 -5.80
C GLU A 182 7.36 2.78 -6.21
N PHE A 183 6.60 1.85 -5.61
CA PHE A 183 6.66 0.42 -5.97
C PHE A 183 6.04 0.14 -7.33
N VAL A 184 4.91 0.78 -7.65
CA VAL A 184 4.23 0.63 -8.94
C VAL A 184 5.04 1.21 -10.09
N LEU A 185 5.67 2.35 -9.87
CA LEU A 185 6.51 3.04 -10.87
C LEU A 185 7.91 2.41 -11.01
N GLY A 186 8.24 1.45 -10.16
CA GLY A 186 9.56 0.82 -10.08
C GLY A 186 10.53 1.64 -9.26
N MET A 187 10.80 1.19 -8.04
CA MET A 187 11.73 1.81 -7.12
C MET A 187 13.17 1.56 -7.57
N SER A 188 14.05 2.55 -7.42
CA SER A 188 15.49 2.36 -7.64
C SER A 188 16.13 1.60 -6.46
N ASP A 189 17.24 0.87 -6.72
CA ASP A 189 17.99 0.18 -5.65
C ASP A 189 18.45 1.16 -4.56
N ALA A 190 18.87 2.36 -4.94
CA ALA A 190 19.28 3.39 -4.00
C ALA A 190 18.12 3.79 -3.07
N ARG A 191 16.90 3.94 -3.60
CA ARG A 191 15.71 4.26 -2.80
C ARG A 191 15.29 3.10 -1.92
N TRP A 192 15.32 1.88 -2.46
CA TRP A 192 15.05 0.67 -1.69
C TRP A 192 16.01 0.51 -0.51
N ASN A 193 17.31 0.69 -0.75
CA ASN A 193 18.32 0.64 0.30
C ASN A 193 18.10 1.75 1.35
N ALA A 194 17.80 2.97 0.92
CA ALA A 194 17.50 4.07 1.83
C ALA A 194 16.30 3.77 2.75
N LEU A 195 15.24 3.11 2.25
CA LEU A 195 14.10 2.71 3.07
C LEU A 195 14.44 1.59 4.06
N ASN A 196 15.30 0.64 3.66
CA ASN A 196 15.69 -0.49 4.51
C ASN A 196 16.72 -0.11 5.58
N GLU A 197 17.59 0.85 5.28
CA GLU A 197 18.66 1.30 6.18
C GLU A 197 18.20 2.42 7.13
N ASP A 198 17.01 2.98 6.89
CA ASP A 198 16.44 4.03 7.72
C ASP A 198 16.12 3.50 9.12
N ALA A 199 16.78 4.07 10.14
CA ALA A 199 16.62 3.70 11.54
C ALA A 199 15.19 3.89 12.07
N SER A 200 14.38 4.74 11.42
CA SER A 200 12.97 4.93 11.76
C SER A 200 12.05 3.81 11.23
N ASN A 201 12.59 2.87 10.43
CA ASN A 201 11.89 1.72 9.88
C ASN A 201 10.57 2.09 9.16
N PRO A 202 10.63 2.86 8.05
CA PRO A 202 9.44 3.31 7.33
C PRO A 202 8.64 2.19 6.67
N LEU A 203 9.23 1.00 6.47
CA LEU A 203 8.53 -0.18 5.95
C LEU A 203 7.77 -0.98 7.01
N MET A 204 7.96 -0.65 8.30
CA MET A 204 7.30 -1.34 9.40
C MET A 204 5.86 -0.84 9.58
N ASN A 205 4.91 -1.74 9.40
CA ASN A 205 3.51 -1.44 9.72
C ASN A 205 3.30 -1.53 11.23
N ARG A 206 3.16 -0.39 11.90
CA ARG A 206 3.08 -0.31 13.36
C ARG A 206 1.72 -0.66 13.91
N PHE A 207 0.63 -0.45 13.18
CA PHE A 207 -0.71 -0.73 13.69
C PHE A 207 -1.10 -2.23 13.66
N VAL A 208 -0.30 -3.09 13.02
CA VAL A 208 -0.46 -4.56 13.09
C VAL A 208 0.43 -5.20 14.15
N ASN A 209 1.30 -4.43 14.82
CA ASN A 209 2.20 -4.92 15.86
C ASN A 209 1.59 -4.71 17.25
N THR A 210 2.03 -5.55 18.21
CA THR A 210 1.64 -5.43 19.61
C THR A 210 2.55 -4.47 20.34
N TRP A 211 1.97 -3.47 20.97
CA TRP A 211 2.69 -2.45 21.76
C TRP A 211 2.20 -2.41 23.18
N VAL A 212 3.04 -1.85 24.08
CA VAL A 212 2.62 -1.55 25.44
C VAL A 212 1.59 -0.43 25.40
N PRO A 213 0.32 -0.66 25.80
CA PRO A 213 -0.76 0.28 25.58
C PRO A 213 -0.66 1.55 26.45
N GLY A 214 0.06 1.50 27.56
CA GLY A 214 0.17 2.61 28.49
C GLY A 214 -1.21 3.13 28.94
N SER A 215 -1.37 4.44 28.99
CA SER A 215 -2.63 5.09 29.41
C SER A 215 -3.81 4.89 28.48
N THR A 216 -3.59 4.46 27.24
CA THR A 216 -4.68 4.11 26.31
C THR A 216 -5.54 2.97 26.85
N PHE A 217 -4.97 2.08 27.66
CA PHE A 217 -5.69 0.98 28.29
C PHE A 217 -6.66 1.42 29.40
N LYS A 218 -6.56 2.66 29.88
CA LYS A 218 -7.45 3.16 30.95
C LYS A 218 -8.93 3.14 30.58
N GLY A 219 -9.25 3.37 29.30
CA GLY A 219 -10.63 3.27 28.80
C GLY A 219 -11.18 1.84 28.95
N ILE A 220 -10.37 0.82 28.62
CA ILE A 220 -10.74 -0.58 28.79
C ILE A 220 -10.87 -0.92 30.30
N THR A 221 -9.91 -0.49 31.11
CA THR A 221 -9.95 -0.70 32.56
C THR A 221 -11.20 -0.08 33.19
N ALA A 222 -11.57 1.13 32.76
CA ALA A 222 -12.81 1.78 33.22
C ALA A 222 -14.05 0.99 32.82
N ALA A 223 -14.14 0.54 31.55
CA ALA A 223 -15.27 -0.27 31.09
C ALA A 223 -15.41 -1.58 31.87
N VAL A 224 -14.30 -2.29 32.10
CA VAL A 224 -14.29 -3.51 32.93
C VAL A 224 -14.74 -3.20 34.37
N GLY A 225 -14.28 -2.08 34.95
CA GLY A 225 -14.69 -1.67 36.30
C GLY A 225 -16.18 -1.36 36.43
N VAL A 226 -16.76 -0.75 35.39
CA VAL A 226 -18.22 -0.48 35.33
C VAL A 226 -18.99 -1.78 35.15
N ASP A 227 -18.58 -2.65 34.25
CA ASP A 227 -19.23 -3.95 33.97
C ASP A 227 -19.20 -4.87 35.20
N ALA A 228 -18.10 -4.86 35.95
CA ALA A 228 -17.95 -5.60 37.20
C ALA A 228 -18.69 -4.96 38.40
N GLY A 229 -19.32 -3.81 38.23
CA GLY A 229 -20.00 -3.08 39.30
C GLY A 229 -19.08 -2.46 40.35
N ILE A 230 -17.77 -2.36 40.06
CA ILE A 230 -16.75 -1.77 40.97
C ILE A 230 -16.72 -0.25 40.83
N ILE A 231 -16.95 0.26 39.61
CA ILE A 231 -17.01 1.68 39.29
C ILE A 231 -18.47 2.07 39.06
N ASN A 232 -18.94 3.05 39.82
CA ASN A 232 -20.21 3.70 39.56
C ASN A 232 -19.97 5.01 38.79
N PRO A 233 -20.36 5.13 37.48
CA PRO A 233 -20.11 6.32 36.69
C PRO A 233 -20.77 7.60 37.23
N ASP A 234 -21.85 7.45 38.02
CA ASP A 234 -22.60 8.56 38.61
C ASP A 234 -22.04 8.99 39.98
N GLU A 235 -21.05 8.26 40.52
CA GLU A 235 -20.43 8.60 41.79
C GLU A 235 -19.46 9.76 41.66
N ASN A 236 -19.68 10.82 42.40
CA ASN A 236 -18.80 11.98 42.47
C ASN A 236 -17.81 11.82 43.62
N LEU A 237 -16.55 11.49 43.29
CA LEU A 237 -15.46 11.35 44.26
C LEU A 237 -14.94 12.69 44.81
N GLY A 238 -15.46 13.82 44.33
CA GLY A 238 -15.00 15.15 44.68
C GLY A 238 -13.70 15.56 43.98
N TYR A 239 -13.20 16.75 44.31
CA TYR A 239 -11.92 17.26 43.76
C TYR A 239 -10.75 16.75 44.64
N VAL A 240 -9.88 16.01 44.00
CA VAL A 240 -8.68 15.39 44.67
C VAL A 240 -7.38 16.17 44.41
N GLY A 241 -7.40 17.30 43.76
CA GLY A 241 -6.23 18.12 43.45
C GLY A 241 -5.42 17.60 42.24
N LEU A 242 -4.16 18.02 42.16
CA LEU A 242 -3.24 17.65 41.07
C LEU A 242 -2.60 16.26 41.25
N SER A 243 -2.65 15.71 42.47
CA SER A 243 -2.15 14.38 42.79
C SER A 243 -3.09 13.68 43.77
N TRP A 244 -3.19 12.37 43.59
CA TRP A 244 -4.01 11.52 44.46
C TRP A 244 -3.21 10.27 44.85
N GLN A 245 -3.33 9.88 46.12
CA GLN A 245 -2.70 8.68 46.65
C GLN A 245 -3.72 7.98 47.57
N LYS A 246 -3.91 6.68 47.35
CA LYS A 246 -4.88 5.90 48.13
C LYS A 246 -4.48 5.85 49.61
N ASP A 247 -3.23 5.57 49.87
CA ASP A 247 -2.63 5.49 51.20
C ASP A 247 -1.08 5.63 51.11
N ALA A 248 -0.42 5.67 52.22
CA ALA A 248 1.02 5.89 52.32
C ALA A 248 1.89 4.77 51.70
N SER A 249 1.31 3.62 51.30
CA SER A 249 2.01 2.52 50.66
C SER A 249 2.22 2.77 49.12
N TRP A 250 1.53 3.76 48.57
CA TRP A 250 1.68 4.13 47.15
C TRP A 250 2.81 5.12 46.99
N GLU A 251 3.83 4.77 46.21
CA GLU A 251 4.84 5.74 45.84
C GLU A 251 4.24 6.79 44.88
N ILE A 252 4.59 8.06 45.10
CA ILE A 252 4.22 9.14 44.19
C ILE A 252 5.15 9.03 42.98
N ILE A 253 4.63 8.52 41.86
CA ILE A 253 5.30 8.58 40.58
C ILE A 253 4.98 9.97 39.98
N MET A 254 5.97 10.83 40.00
CA MET A 254 5.91 12.16 39.37
C MET A 254 6.26 12.07 37.88
#